data_29470e52ffc59b3c5566631bef6a9999
#
_entry.id   29470e52ffc59b3c5566631bef6a9999
#
_cell.length_a   1.000
_cell.length_b   1.000
_cell.length_c   1.000
_cell.angle_alpha   90.00
_cell.angle_beta   90.00
_cell.angle_gamma   90.00
#
_symmetry.space_group_name_H-M   'P 1'
#
loop_
_entity.id
_entity.type
_entity.pdbx_description
1 polymer ?
#
loop_
_entity_poly.entity_id
_entity_poly.type
_entity_poly.pdbx_seq_one_letter_code
_entity_poly.pdbx_strand_id
1 'polypeptide(L)'
;MSDTSTRTHHRVCHLCEAMCGLVIQTEGDMVMDIRGDKDDPLSRGHVCPKAVALQDIHEDPDRLRKPMKRIRKAPGEYLHVEIEWSEALDLAADALASTVEKQGVDAIGAYFGNPSVHNYGMLTHQRNVFRHIRTRNRFSATSVDQLPHHLVSLWCFGHMLLHPIPDVDRTHYFLMLGANPLASNGS
;
A
#
# COMPACT_ATOMS: atom_id res chain seq x y z
N MET A 1 -4.64 -4.00 -32.90
CA MET A 1 -3.26 -4.52 -32.89
C MET A 1 -2.68 -4.15 -31.54
N SER A 2 -2.46 -5.11 -30.64
CA SER A 2 -1.82 -4.87 -29.34
C SER A 2 -0.36 -4.48 -29.62
N ASP A 3 0.04 -3.32 -29.09
CA ASP A 3 1.44 -2.90 -29.11
C ASP A 3 2.25 -3.90 -28.28
N THR A 4 2.99 -4.77 -28.94
CA THR A 4 3.83 -5.81 -28.33
C THR A 4 5.25 -5.29 -28.05
N SER A 5 5.46 -3.98 -28.08
CA SER A 5 6.76 -3.41 -27.75
C SER A 5 7.05 -3.55 -26.25
N THR A 6 8.21 -4.09 -25.93
CA THR A 6 8.70 -4.14 -24.54
C THR A 6 8.93 -2.71 -24.04
N ARG A 7 8.34 -2.37 -22.89
CA ARG A 7 8.53 -1.08 -22.23
C ARG A 7 9.21 -1.27 -20.88
N THR A 8 10.08 -0.35 -20.54
CA THR A 8 10.76 -0.30 -19.24
C THR A 8 10.21 0.83 -18.40
N HIS A 9 9.87 0.50 -17.16
CA HIS A 9 9.34 1.46 -16.19
C HIS A 9 10.21 1.48 -14.94
N HIS A 10 10.63 2.68 -14.51
CA HIS A 10 11.26 2.89 -13.21
C HIS A 10 10.18 3.25 -12.19
N ARG A 11 10.14 2.52 -11.10
CA ARG A 11 9.13 2.66 -10.04
C ARG A 11 9.77 2.46 -8.66
N VAL A 12 9.05 2.83 -7.64
CA VAL A 12 9.39 2.55 -6.25
C VAL A 12 8.49 1.44 -5.73
N CYS A 13 9.06 0.48 -5.02
CA CYS A 13 8.29 -0.57 -4.37
C CYS A 13 7.34 0.04 -3.32
N HIS A 14 6.08 -0.38 -3.34
CA HIS A 14 5.04 0.18 -2.49
C HIS A 14 4.66 -0.72 -1.30
N LEU A 15 5.44 -1.76 -1.04
CA LEU A 15 5.08 -2.74 0.00
C LEU A 15 5.49 -2.32 1.41
N CYS A 16 6.58 -1.58 1.54
CA CYS A 16 7.08 -1.12 2.84
C CYS A 16 7.92 0.15 2.70
N GLU A 17 8.36 0.68 3.83
CA GLU A 17 9.12 1.92 3.95
C GLU A 17 10.55 1.84 3.39
N ALA A 18 11.04 0.65 3.05
CA ALA A 18 12.34 0.50 2.38
C ALA A 18 12.38 1.18 1.00
N MET A 19 11.22 1.32 0.34
CA MET A 19 11.03 2.07 -0.92
C MET A 19 12.07 1.73 -2.00
N CYS A 20 12.42 0.45 -2.13
CA CYS A 20 13.42 0.00 -3.09
C CYS A 20 13.07 0.44 -4.52
N GLY A 21 14.06 0.93 -5.26
CA GLY A 21 13.92 1.25 -6.68
C GLY A 21 13.71 -0.02 -7.51
N LEU A 22 12.74 0.00 -8.41
CA LEU A 22 12.38 -1.12 -9.29
C LEU A 22 12.51 -0.74 -10.75
N VAL A 23 13.02 -1.67 -11.54
CA VAL A 23 12.90 -1.70 -13.00
C VAL A 23 11.88 -2.77 -13.34
N ILE A 24 10.79 -2.37 -13.99
CA ILE A 24 9.71 -3.24 -14.42
C ILE A 24 9.68 -3.27 -15.93
N GLN A 25 9.67 -4.45 -16.53
CA GLN A 25 9.51 -4.66 -17.97
C GLN A 25 8.11 -5.15 -18.26
N THR A 26 7.43 -4.54 -19.23
CA THR A 26 6.08 -4.94 -19.65
C THR A 26 6.02 -5.15 -21.17
N GLU A 27 5.14 -6.06 -21.58
CA GLU A 27 4.69 -6.22 -22.97
C GLU A 27 3.17 -6.05 -23.00
N GLY A 28 2.70 -4.94 -23.54
CA GLY A 28 1.29 -4.54 -23.37
C GLY A 28 0.95 -4.39 -21.89
N ASP A 29 -0.04 -5.14 -21.43
CA ASP A 29 -0.50 -5.15 -20.02
C ASP A 29 0.16 -6.23 -19.15
N MET A 30 1.03 -7.05 -19.75
CA MET A 30 1.73 -8.14 -19.03
C MET A 30 3.02 -7.63 -18.40
N VAL A 31 3.27 -8.03 -17.15
CA VAL A 31 4.52 -7.78 -16.45
C VAL A 31 5.48 -8.93 -16.75
N MET A 32 6.57 -8.66 -17.48
CA MET A 32 7.53 -9.66 -17.89
C MET A 32 8.65 -9.87 -16.87
N ASP A 33 9.05 -8.81 -16.17
CA ASP A 33 10.15 -8.85 -15.21
C ASP A 33 10.03 -7.72 -14.19
N ILE A 34 10.38 -8.01 -12.93
CA ILE A 34 10.56 -7.03 -11.86
C ILE A 34 11.92 -7.28 -11.21
N ARG A 35 12.79 -6.28 -11.24
CA ARG A 35 14.12 -6.35 -10.64
C ARG A 35 14.48 -5.05 -9.93
N GLY A 36 15.52 -5.10 -9.08
CA GLY A 36 16.05 -3.90 -8.44
C GLY A 36 16.70 -2.95 -9.45
N ASP A 37 16.48 -1.66 -9.25
CA ASP A 37 17.12 -0.60 -10.02
C ASP A 37 18.52 -0.34 -9.47
N LYS A 38 19.56 -0.64 -10.27
CA LYS A 38 20.96 -0.45 -9.87
C LYS A 38 21.36 1.02 -9.77
N ASP A 39 20.61 1.89 -10.44
CA ASP A 39 20.86 3.32 -10.45
C ASP A 39 20.10 4.05 -9.33
N ASP A 40 19.24 3.34 -8.58
CA ASP A 40 18.57 3.89 -7.41
C ASP A 40 19.60 4.19 -6.30
N PRO A 41 19.71 5.46 -5.84
CA PRO A 41 20.74 5.85 -4.88
C PRO A 41 20.56 5.22 -3.50
N LEU A 42 19.34 4.80 -3.14
CA LEU A 42 19.03 4.22 -1.84
C LEU A 42 19.24 2.71 -1.83
N SER A 43 18.52 1.96 -2.68
CA SER A 43 18.55 0.50 -2.69
C SER A 43 19.65 -0.12 -3.54
N ARG A 44 20.24 0.65 -4.47
CA ARG A 44 21.39 0.25 -5.33
C ARG A 44 21.20 -1.11 -6.00
N GLY A 45 20.00 -1.40 -6.45
CA GLY A 45 19.64 -2.66 -7.09
C GLY A 45 19.22 -3.77 -6.13
N HIS A 46 19.26 -3.54 -4.81
CA HIS A 46 18.71 -4.51 -3.88
C HIS A 46 17.17 -4.52 -3.95
N VAL A 47 16.61 -5.72 -3.94
CA VAL A 47 15.16 -5.95 -3.89
C VAL A 47 14.87 -7.26 -3.17
N CYS A 48 13.90 -7.25 -2.27
CA CYS A 48 13.49 -8.47 -1.57
C CYS A 48 12.54 -9.33 -2.42
N PRO A 49 12.39 -10.63 -2.10
CA PRO A 49 11.51 -11.53 -2.85
C PRO A 49 10.05 -11.06 -2.94
N LYS A 50 9.55 -10.32 -1.94
CA LYS A 50 8.18 -9.80 -1.93
C LYS A 50 7.89 -8.84 -3.11
N ALA A 51 8.85 -8.00 -3.46
CA ALA A 51 8.69 -7.07 -4.57
C ALA A 51 8.69 -7.78 -5.92
N VAL A 52 9.53 -8.81 -6.09
CA VAL A 52 9.55 -9.64 -7.31
C VAL A 52 8.25 -10.41 -7.45
N ALA A 53 7.73 -10.97 -6.36
CA ALA A 53 6.45 -11.69 -6.34
C ALA A 53 5.20 -10.82 -6.62
N LEU A 54 5.34 -9.49 -6.75
CA LEU A 54 4.25 -8.63 -7.20
C LEU A 54 3.78 -8.97 -8.62
N GLN A 55 4.64 -9.55 -9.46
CA GLN A 55 4.26 -10.05 -10.77
C GLN A 55 3.20 -11.14 -10.65
N ASP A 56 3.42 -12.13 -9.78
CA ASP A 56 2.49 -13.24 -9.56
C ASP A 56 1.13 -12.74 -9.10
N ILE A 57 1.12 -11.75 -8.18
CA ILE A 57 -0.12 -11.12 -7.69
C ILE A 57 -0.84 -10.35 -8.82
N HIS A 58 -0.09 -9.68 -9.69
CA HIS A 58 -0.67 -8.92 -10.81
C HIS A 58 -1.36 -9.83 -11.82
N GLU A 59 -0.77 -10.98 -12.08
CA GLU A 59 -1.21 -11.93 -13.12
C GLU A 59 -2.08 -13.06 -12.58
N ASP A 60 -2.26 -13.13 -11.25
CA ASP A 60 -3.08 -14.17 -10.60
C ASP A 60 -4.49 -14.23 -11.23
N PRO A 61 -4.92 -15.41 -11.72
CA PRO A 61 -6.25 -15.59 -12.32
C PRO A 61 -7.37 -15.34 -11.33
N ASP A 62 -7.13 -15.52 -10.03
CA ASP A 62 -8.12 -15.27 -8.98
C ASP A 62 -8.18 -13.80 -8.55
N ARG A 63 -7.30 -12.96 -9.08
CA ARG A 63 -7.31 -11.52 -8.80
C ARG A 63 -8.59 -10.87 -9.30
N LEU A 64 -9.30 -10.19 -8.42
CA LEU A 64 -10.46 -9.40 -8.78
C LEU A 64 -10.09 -8.26 -9.72
N ARG A 65 -10.70 -8.23 -10.90
CA ARG A 65 -10.49 -7.19 -11.94
C ARG A 65 -11.63 -6.18 -11.98
N LYS A 66 -12.80 -6.57 -11.42
CA LYS A 66 -14.01 -5.75 -11.31
C LYS A 66 -14.52 -5.77 -9.88
N PRO A 67 -15.33 -4.79 -9.49
CA PRO A 67 -16.04 -4.84 -8.21
C PRO A 67 -16.96 -6.05 -8.13
N MET A 68 -17.09 -6.62 -6.93
CA MET A 68 -17.92 -7.78 -6.66
C MET A 68 -19.00 -7.41 -5.64
N LYS A 69 -20.25 -7.74 -5.97
CA LYS A 69 -21.39 -7.61 -5.07
C LYS A 69 -21.74 -8.97 -4.47
N ARG A 70 -21.82 -9.03 -3.15
CA ARG A 70 -22.26 -10.23 -2.43
C ARG A 70 -23.78 -10.33 -2.43
N ILE A 71 -24.30 -11.38 -2.99
CA ILE A 71 -25.75 -11.70 -3.02
C ILE A 71 -26.00 -12.89 -2.11
N ARG A 72 -27.05 -12.81 -1.28
CA ARG A 72 -27.49 -13.92 -0.45
C ARG A 72 -28.34 -14.86 -1.28
N LYS A 73 -27.99 -16.15 -1.38
CA LYS A 73 -28.77 -17.20 -2.01
C LYS A 73 -29.74 -17.88 -1.04
N ALA A 74 -29.21 -18.24 0.13
CA ALA A 74 -29.95 -18.93 1.20
C ALA A 74 -29.35 -18.52 2.55
N PRO A 75 -29.96 -18.86 3.70
CA PRO A 75 -29.38 -18.63 5.00
C PRO A 75 -27.95 -19.23 5.10
N GLY A 76 -26.94 -18.38 5.26
CA GLY A 76 -25.52 -18.78 5.32
C GLY A 76 -24.83 -18.98 3.97
N GLU A 77 -25.55 -18.94 2.84
CA GLU A 77 -25.01 -19.14 1.50
C GLU A 77 -24.95 -17.80 0.73
N TYR A 78 -23.81 -17.48 0.16
CA TYR A 78 -23.59 -16.25 -0.59
C TYR A 78 -22.93 -16.53 -1.94
N LEU A 79 -23.26 -15.69 -2.91
CA LEU A 79 -22.64 -15.63 -4.22
C LEU A 79 -22.01 -14.25 -4.41
N HIS A 80 -20.83 -14.18 -5.02
CA HIS A 80 -20.22 -12.94 -5.46
C HIS A 80 -20.42 -12.81 -6.98
N VAL A 81 -20.98 -11.68 -7.40
CA VAL A 81 -21.23 -11.37 -8.81
C VAL A 81 -20.50 -10.08 -9.19
N GLU A 82 -19.95 -10.06 -10.39
CA GLU A 82 -19.34 -8.86 -10.93
C GLU A 82 -20.39 -7.77 -11.17
N ILE A 83 -20.04 -6.54 -10.86
CA ILE A 83 -20.85 -5.34 -11.13
C ILE A 83 -19.97 -4.24 -11.72
N GLU A 84 -20.59 -3.23 -12.32
CA GLU A 84 -19.88 -2.08 -12.84
C GLU A 84 -19.44 -1.12 -11.71
N TRP A 85 -18.40 -0.34 -11.97
CA TRP A 85 -17.86 0.61 -10.98
C TRP A 85 -18.87 1.65 -10.53
N SER A 86 -19.74 2.14 -11.42
CA SER A 86 -20.80 3.09 -11.05
C SER A 86 -21.74 2.49 -10.02
N GLU A 87 -22.23 1.27 -10.26
CA GLU A 87 -23.10 0.56 -9.29
C GLU A 87 -22.38 0.33 -7.96
N ALA A 88 -21.12 -0.07 -7.99
CA ALA A 88 -20.34 -0.31 -6.77
C ALA A 88 -20.16 0.96 -5.92
N LEU A 89 -19.88 2.09 -6.57
CA LEU A 89 -19.72 3.38 -5.89
C LEU A 89 -21.04 3.88 -5.32
N ASP A 90 -22.14 3.76 -6.05
CA ASP A 90 -23.49 4.15 -5.58
C ASP A 90 -23.88 3.30 -4.36
N LEU A 91 -23.72 1.98 -4.42
CA LEU A 91 -23.99 1.09 -3.29
C LEU A 91 -23.17 1.44 -2.04
N ALA A 92 -21.88 1.76 -2.22
CA ALA A 92 -21.02 2.17 -1.12
C ALA A 92 -21.44 3.52 -0.53
N ALA A 93 -21.76 4.50 -1.38
CA ALA A 93 -22.21 5.82 -0.96
C ALA A 93 -23.54 5.75 -0.19
N ASP A 94 -24.52 5.00 -0.70
CA ASP A 94 -25.82 4.81 -0.08
C ASP A 94 -25.69 4.11 1.29
N ALA A 95 -24.83 3.09 1.39
CA ALA A 95 -24.58 2.39 2.64
C ALA A 95 -23.97 3.32 3.69
N LEU A 96 -23.00 4.14 3.32
CA LEU A 96 -22.37 5.13 4.21
C LEU A 96 -23.38 6.21 4.62
N ALA A 97 -24.12 6.79 3.67
CA ALA A 97 -25.12 7.81 3.93
C ALA A 97 -26.22 7.29 4.88
N SER A 98 -26.77 6.11 4.60
CA SER A 98 -27.78 5.46 5.44
C SER A 98 -27.26 5.16 6.87
N THR A 99 -25.99 4.79 7.00
CA THR A 99 -25.37 4.57 8.32
C THR A 99 -25.26 5.88 9.09
N VAL A 100 -24.80 6.95 8.45
CA VAL A 100 -24.72 8.27 9.08
C VAL A 100 -26.09 8.77 9.50
N GLU A 101 -27.11 8.63 8.66
CA GLU A 101 -28.48 9.06 8.94
C GLU A 101 -29.08 8.33 10.15
N LYS A 102 -28.87 7.01 10.24
CA LYS A 102 -29.49 6.18 11.27
C LYS A 102 -28.74 6.14 12.60
N GLN A 103 -27.41 6.23 12.55
CA GLN A 103 -26.55 5.94 13.70
C GLN A 103 -25.52 7.06 13.99
N GLY A 104 -25.44 8.07 13.13
CA GLY A 104 -24.48 9.16 13.25
C GLY A 104 -23.14 8.87 12.62
N VAL A 105 -22.33 9.91 12.45
CA VAL A 105 -21.04 9.84 11.73
C VAL A 105 -20.00 8.92 12.39
N ASP A 106 -20.04 8.82 13.73
CA ASP A 106 -19.08 8.02 14.48
C ASP A 106 -19.43 6.51 14.48
N ALA A 107 -20.54 6.09 13.82
CA ALA A 107 -20.81 4.69 13.51
C ALA A 107 -19.93 4.16 12.36
N ILE A 108 -19.25 5.07 11.63
CA ILE A 108 -18.29 4.71 10.59
C ILE A 108 -16.88 4.71 11.17
N GLY A 109 -16.17 3.60 11.01
CA GLY A 109 -14.75 3.49 11.32
C GLY A 109 -13.92 3.24 10.07
N ALA A 110 -12.68 3.73 10.07
CA ALA A 110 -11.71 3.46 9.02
C ALA A 110 -10.39 2.98 9.62
N TYR A 111 -9.87 1.89 9.10
CA TYR A 111 -8.53 1.40 9.42
C TYR A 111 -7.64 1.49 8.19
N PHE A 112 -6.53 2.21 8.30
CA PHE A 112 -5.57 2.42 7.21
C PHE A 112 -4.43 1.41 7.31
N GLY A 113 -4.25 0.65 6.25
CA GLY A 113 -3.10 -0.24 6.11
C GLY A 113 -1.87 0.49 5.58
N ASN A 114 -0.70 -0.14 5.70
CA ASN A 114 0.58 0.42 5.28
C ASN A 114 0.62 0.84 3.80
N PRO A 115 0.10 0.06 2.83
CA PRO A 115 0.10 0.46 1.41
C PRO A 115 -0.62 1.79 1.13
N SER A 116 -1.47 2.26 2.04
CA SER A 116 -2.17 3.54 1.89
C SER A 116 -1.22 4.74 1.84
N VAL A 117 -0.05 4.67 2.50
CA VAL A 117 0.96 5.74 2.49
C VAL A 117 1.93 5.62 1.31
N HIS A 118 1.97 4.46 0.63
CA HIS A 118 2.81 4.22 -0.54
C HIS A 118 2.01 4.29 -1.85
N ASN A 119 0.69 4.50 -1.77
CA ASN A 119 -0.18 4.65 -2.92
C ASN A 119 -0.49 6.14 -3.17
N TYR A 120 -0.04 6.66 -4.31
CA TYR A 120 -0.20 8.08 -4.65
C TYR A 120 -1.67 8.51 -4.73
N GLY A 121 -2.54 7.66 -5.24
CA GLY A 121 -3.98 7.92 -5.28
C GLY A 121 -4.59 8.05 -3.88
N MET A 122 -4.20 7.17 -2.96
CA MET A 122 -4.64 7.26 -1.57
C MET A 122 -4.14 8.53 -0.89
N LEU A 123 -2.84 8.85 -1.01
CA LEU A 123 -2.26 10.07 -0.41
C LEU A 123 -2.98 11.34 -0.86
N THR A 124 -3.36 11.42 -2.12
CA THR A 124 -3.97 12.63 -2.70
C THR A 124 -5.49 12.71 -2.48
N HIS A 125 -6.21 11.59 -2.43
CA HIS A 125 -7.68 11.58 -2.45
C HIS A 125 -8.33 11.17 -1.12
N GLN A 126 -7.68 10.36 -0.26
CA GLN A 126 -8.30 9.91 1.00
C GLN A 126 -8.79 11.06 1.89
N ARG A 127 -8.05 12.19 1.90
CA ARG A 127 -8.43 13.37 2.69
C ARG A 127 -9.80 13.92 2.28
N ASN A 128 -10.13 13.87 1.00
CA ASN A 128 -11.41 14.38 0.49
C ASN A 128 -12.57 13.50 0.97
N VAL A 129 -12.41 12.17 0.95
CA VAL A 129 -13.42 11.23 1.46
C VAL A 129 -13.70 11.52 2.93
N PHE A 130 -12.66 11.66 3.77
CA PHE A 130 -12.84 11.90 5.21
C PHE A 130 -13.27 13.32 5.58
N ARG A 131 -13.15 14.28 4.68
CA ARG A 131 -13.79 15.60 4.85
C ARG A 131 -15.31 15.52 4.78
N HIS A 132 -15.84 14.58 3.97
CA HIS A 132 -17.28 14.37 3.82
C HIS A 132 -17.85 13.50 4.94
N ILE A 133 -17.21 12.36 5.25
CA ILE A 133 -17.68 11.43 6.28
C ILE A 133 -17.58 12.04 7.70
N ARG A 134 -16.52 12.80 8.00
CA ARG A 134 -16.26 13.50 9.28
C ARG A 134 -16.18 12.61 10.52
N THR A 135 -16.02 11.30 10.37
CA THR A 135 -15.85 10.39 11.52
C THR A 135 -14.56 10.67 12.28
N ARG A 136 -14.60 10.48 13.60
CA ARG A 136 -13.41 10.49 14.48
C ARG A 136 -12.71 9.13 14.52
N ASN A 137 -13.39 8.06 14.13
CA ASN A 137 -12.91 6.69 14.21
C ASN A 137 -11.98 6.37 13.05
N ARG A 138 -10.73 6.88 13.13
CA ARG A 138 -9.65 6.66 12.16
C ARG A 138 -8.50 5.98 12.86
N PHE A 139 -8.14 4.80 12.38
CA PHE A 139 -7.16 3.93 13.01
C PHE A 139 -6.11 3.51 12.00
N SER A 140 -4.91 3.26 12.49
CA SER A 140 -3.82 2.65 11.73
C SER A 140 -2.85 1.98 12.70
N ALA A 141 -1.90 1.22 12.20
CA ALA A 141 -0.83 0.67 13.01
C ALA A 141 0.14 1.73 13.58
N THR A 142 0.10 2.96 13.06
CA THR A 142 1.07 4.04 13.34
C THR A 142 1.29 4.27 14.84
N SER A 143 0.24 4.20 15.67
CA SER A 143 0.34 4.47 17.12
C SER A 143 1.24 3.49 17.88
N VAL A 144 1.36 2.25 17.41
CA VAL A 144 2.16 1.19 18.05
C VAL A 144 3.38 0.78 17.23
N ASP A 145 3.44 1.20 15.97
CA ASP A 145 4.50 0.88 15.01
C ASP A 145 5.45 2.06 14.82
N GLN A 146 5.03 3.09 14.11
CA GLN A 146 5.91 4.20 13.70
C GLN A 146 5.95 5.37 14.69
N LEU A 147 4.89 5.61 15.46
CA LEU A 147 4.81 6.78 16.32
C LEU A 147 5.95 6.89 17.34
N PRO A 148 6.42 5.80 17.98
CA PRO A 148 7.61 5.87 18.84
C PRO A 148 8.85 6.34 18.09
N HIS A 149 9.06 5.88 16.87
CA HIS A 149 10.17 6.30 16.02
C HIS A 149 10.04 7.78 15.62
N HIS A 150 8.84 8.20 15.21
CA HIS A 150 8.57 9.61 14.91
C HIS A 150 8.83 10.54 16.09
N LEU A 151 8.48 10.09 17.31
CA LEU A 151 8.71 10.86 18.53
C LEU A 151 10.21 11.01 18.82
N VAL A 152 10.98 9.93 18.71
CA VAL A 152 12.43 9.96 18.88
C VAL A 152 13.08 10.84 17.79
N SER A 153 12.65 10.73 16.54
CA SER A 153 13.14 11.58 15.45
C SER A 153 12.85 13.05 15.72
N LEU A 154 11.67 13.39 16.23
CA LEU A 154 11.33 14.75 16.62
C LEU A 154 12.28 15.29 17.71
N TRP A 155 12.56 14.50 18.73
CA TRP A 155 13.44 14.90 19.84
C TRP A 155 14.90 15.02 19.43
N CYS A 156 15.40 14.11 18.59
CA CYS A 156 16.80 14.09 18.18
C CYS A 156 17.11 15.06 17.03
N PHE A 157 16.16 15.24 16.10
CA PHE A 157 16.41 15.94 14.84
C PHE A 157 15.47 17.13 14.59
N GLY A 158 14.51 17.38 15.50
CA GLY A 158 13.57 18.50 15.39
C GLY A 158 12.41 18.29 14.40
N HIS A 159 12.35 17.14 13.75
CA HIS A 159 11.24 16.82 12.84
C HIS A 159 10.96 15.31 12.81
N MET A 160 9.67 14.94 12.89
CA MET A 160 9.23 13.54 13.02
C MET A 160 9.52 12.65 11.79
N LEU A 161 9.71 13.23 10.61
CA LEU A 161 9.98 12.50 9.37
C LEU A 161 11.47 12.49 8.98
N LEU A 162 12.36 12.97 9.84
CA LEU A 162 13.80 12.83 9.64
C LEU A 162 14.26 11.49 10.21
N HIS A 163 14.19 10.46 9.38
CA HIS A 163 14.67 9.13 9.76
C HIS A 163 16.13 8.95 9.37
N PRO A 164 17.02 8.66 10.33
CA PRO A 164 18.40 8.36 10.01
C PRO A 164 18.48 7.02 9.27
N ILE A 165 19.22 7.00 8.19
CA ILE A 165 19.57 5.79 7.46
C ILE A 165 20.97 5.38 7.90
N PRO A 166 21.15 4.15 8.44
CA PRO A 166 22.46 3.68 8.87
C PRO A 166 23.45 3.63 7.69
N ASP A 167 24.63 4.22 7.86
CA ASP A 167 25.70 4.18 6.86
C ASP A 167 26.52 2.88 7.01
N VAL A 168 25.89 1.74 6.67
CA VAL A 168 26.47 0.41 6.83
C VAL A 168 27.74 0.20 6.02
N ASP A 169 27.90 0.89 4.89
CA ASP A 169 29.05 0.76 4.02
C ASP A 169 30.33 1.38 4.61
N ARG A 170 30.19 2.26 5.60
CA ARG A 170 31.30 3.06 6.15
C ARG A 170 31.53 2.86 7.64
N THR A 171 30.66 2.08 8.30
CA THR A 171 30.84 1.80 9.73
C THR A 171 31.79 0.64 9.97
N HIS A 172 32.63 0.74 11.01
CA HIS A 172 33.44 -0.37 11.50
C HIS A 172 32.79 -1.12 12.66
N TYR A 173 31.67 -0.62 13.15
CA TYR A 173 30.90 -1.26 14.22
C TYR A 173 29.41 -1.00 14.00
N PHE A 174 28.63 -2.06 13.97
CA PHE A 174 27.18 -1.99 13.78
C PHE A 174 26.48 -2.83 14.85
N LEU A 175 25.72 -2.17 15.72
CA LEU A 175 24.89 -2.84 16.73
C LEU A 175 23.45 -2.91 16.24
N MET A 176 22.97 -4.13 16.04
CA MET A 176 21.60 -4.40 15.60
C MET A 176 20.81 -5.00 16.76
N LEU A 177 19.74 -4.33 17.19
CA LEU A 177 18.88 -4.77 18.30
C LEU A 177 17.46 -4.99 17.79
N GLY A 178 16.95 -6.21 17.91
CA GLY A 178 15.57 -6.57 17.60
C GLY A 178 15.20 -6.47 16.10
N ALA A 179 16.16 -6.35 15.20
CA ALA A 179 15.94 -6.26 13.77
C ALA A 179 16.54 -7.47 13.03
N ASN A 180 15.86 -7.90 11.98
CA ASN A 180 16.36 -8.92 11.06
C ASN A 180 16.06 -8.49 9.61
N PRO A 181 16.90 -7.62 9.00
CA PRO A 181 16.65 -7.07 7.68
C PRO A 181 16.60 -8.14 6.58
N LEU A 182 17.34 -9.25 6.74
CA LEU A 182 17.31 -10.36 5.77
C LEU A 182 15.97 -11.11 5.73
N ALA A 183 15.23 -11.11 6.84
CA ALA A 183 13.94 -11.79 6.92
C ALA A 183 12.74 -10.86 6.78
N SER A 184 12.83 -9.62 7.26
CA SER A 184 11.68 -8.71 7.35
C SER A 184 11.77 -7.49 6.45
N ASN A 185 12.95 -6.92 6.30
CA ASN A 185 13.17 -5.72 5.47
C ASN A 185 14.22 -6.01 4.42
N GLY A 186 13.93 -5.65 3.19
CA GLY A 186 14.75 -6.01 2.06
C GLY A 186 15.92 -5.07 1.78
N SER A 187 16.01 -3.91 2.37
CA SER A 187 17.08 -2.93 2.06
C SER A 187 17.62 -2.27 3.30
#